data_5bf7592034f4036e7b3e2ae3c89b1b6e
#
_entry.id   5bf7592034f4036e7b3e2ae3c89b1b6e
#
_cell.length_a   1.000
_cell.length_b   1.000
_cell.length_c   1.000
_cell.angle_alpha   90.00
_cell.angle_beta   90.00
_cell.angle_gamma   90.00
#
_symmetry.space_group_name_H-M   'P 1'
#
loop_
_entity.id
_entity.type
_entity.pdbx_description
1 polymer ?
#
loop_
_entity_poly.entity_id
_entity_poly.type
_entity_poly.pdbx_seq_one_letter_code
_entity_poly.pdbx_strand_id
1 'polypeptide(L)'
;MKNTLFISDLHLGPECRELIRLFIDFTRLCGGNTRRLYILGDLFEVWFGDDAANDLGDSVGQALRALSNQGIDIAIMHGNRDFLLGSTFASQAGCRLIDDPTRIELNGKAVLLSHGDILCIDDVDYQKFRRQVRDPEFQQHFLSLPIDERRQQAAAYREQSRLATSMKAAEIMDVNADAVTRFMRDHDADILVHGHTHRPAVHPATEEHGQRIVLGDWGPGGSVLIHDQRGFELYSFTAATLDSLTQRLNGNYSGSQSPAQ
;
A
#
# COMPACT_ATOMS: atom_id res chain seq x y z
N MET A 1 16.89 10.03 14.70
CA MET A 1 16.86 9.36 13.36
C MET A 1 15.55 9.73 12.70
N LYS A 2 15.51 10.00 11.38
CA LYS A 2 14.25 10.30 10.68
C LYS A 2 13.42 9.02 10.49
N ASN A 3 12.10 9.15 10.54
CA ASN A 3 11.15 8.05 10.40
C ASN A 3 11.14 7.45 8.98
N THR A 4 10.84 6.16 8.88
CA THR A 4 10.38 5.50 7.66
C THR A 4 8.92 5.13 7.84
N LEU A 5 8.08 5.51 6.87
CA LEU A 5 6.63 5.32 6.91
C LEU A 5 6.21 4.31 5.85
N PHE A 6 5.20 3.50 6.19
CA PHE A 6 4.59 2.54 5.26
C PHE A 6 3.08 2.69 5.32
N ILE A 7 2.46 2.78 4.17
CA ILE A 7 0.99 2.84 3.99
C ILE A 7 0.61 1.93 2.83
N SER A 8 -0.64 1.49 2.79
CA SER A 8 -1.23 0.72 1.68
C SER A 8 -2.74 0.88 1.67
N ASP A 9 -3.38 0.35 0.64
CA ASP A 9 -4.83 0.16 0.57
C ASP A 9 -5.61 1.46 0.82
N LEU A 10 -5.20 2.53 0.14
CA LEU A 10 -5.85 3.83 0.24
C LEU A 10 -7.12 3.90 -0.61
N HIS A 11 -7.16 3.17 -1.73
CA HIS A 11 -8.31 3.10 -2.62
C HIS A 11 -8.88 4.46 -3.01
N LEU A 12 -8.01 5.43 -3.31
CA LEU A 12 -8.42 6.77 -3.69
C LEU A 12 -9.24 6.73 -4.98
N GLY A 13 -10.49 7.14 -4.89
CA GLY A 13 -11.44 7.26 -5.98
C GLY A 13 -12.06 8.66 -6.03
N PRO A 14 -12.57 9.12 -7.19
CA PRO A 14 -13.12 10.48 -7.34
C PRO A 14 -14.32 10.76 -6.43
N GLU A 15 -15.01 9.71 -5.99
CA GLU A 15 -16.12 9.77 -5.04
C GLU A 15 -15.67 9.95 -3.58
N CYS A 16 -14.43 9.61 -3.25
CA CYS A 16 -13.90 9.59 -1.87
C CYS A 16 -13.23 10.91 -1.49
N ARG A 17 -13.91 12.05 -1.65
CA ARG A 17 -13.31 13.40 -1.47
C ARG A 17 -12.70 13.64 -0.09
N GLU A 18 -13.30 13.10 0.95
CA GLU A 18 -12.79 13.24 2.33
C GLU A 18 -11.49 12.46 2.52
N LEU A 19 -11.41 11.26 1.93
CA LEU A 19 -10.22 10.44 1.97
C LEU A 19 -9.07 11.05 1.17
N ILE A 20 -9.36 11.62 0.00
CA ILE A 20 -8.38 12.37 -0.80
C ILE A 20 -7.82 13.55 0.02
N ARG A 21 -8.69 14.29 0.69
CA ARG A 21 -8.27 15.40 1.56
C ARG A 21 -7.42 14.91 2.72
N LEU A 22 -7.83 13.83 3.38
CA LEU A 22 -7.07 13.21 4.47
C LEU A 22 -5.67 12.79 4.00
N PHE A 23 -5.55 12.18 2.82
CA PHE A 23 -4.26 11.82 2.23
C PHE A 23 -3.37 13.04 1.94
N ILE A 24 -3.94 14.09 1.34
CA ILE A 24 -3.21 15.33 1.08
C ILE A 24 -2.72 15.97 2.39
N ASP A 25 -3.55 16.02 3.41
CA ASP A 25 -3.17 16.55 4.72
C ASP A 25 -2.11 15.69 5.40
N PHE A 26 -2.21 14.35 5.32
CA PHE A 26 -1.18 13.42 5.76
C PHE A 26 0.17 13.71 5.07
N THR A 27 0.21 13.87 3.74
CA THR A 27 1.46 14.15 3.03
C THR A 27 2.10 15.46 3.47
N ARG A 28 1.30 16.49 3.78
CA ARG A 28 1.80 17.76 4.32
C ARG A 28 2.46 17.61 5.69
N LEU A 29 1.95 16.70 6.52
CA LEU A 29 2.44 16.45 7.87
C LEU A 29 3.68 15.54 7.89
N CYS A 30 3.87 14.69 6.88
CA CYS A 30 5.02 13.80 6.78
C CYS A 30 6.37 14.53 6.63
N GLY A 31 6.36 15.84 6.33
CA GLY A 31 7.58 16.65 6.22
C GLY A 31 8.42 16.67 7.50
N GLY A 32 9.67 17.16 7.40
CA GLY A 32 10.54 17.38 8.53
C GLY A 32 11.23 16.11 9.08
N ASN A 33 10.54 15.26 9.79
CA ASN A 33 11.13 14.09 10.47
C ASN A 33 10.98 12.76 9.70
N THR A 34 10.46 12.77 8.49
CA THR A 34 10.39 11.59 7.62
C THR A 34 11.58 11.55 6.65
N ARG A 35 12.12 10.37 6.44
CA ARG A 35 13.17 10.10 5.45
C ARG A 35 12.61 9.38 4.24
N ARG A 36 11.69 8.44 4.46
CA ARG A 36 11.13 7.59 3.42
C ARG A 36 9.65 7.35 3.63
N LEU A 37 8.91 7.27 2.54
CA LEU A 37 7.52 6.81 2.49
C LEU A 37 7.43 5.65 1.48
N TYR A 38 6.95 4.50 1.94
CA TYR A 38 6.60 3.36 1.12
C TYR A 38 5.09 3.27 1.01
N ILE A 39 4.57 3.19 -0.22
CA ILE A 39 3.16 2.95 -0.54
C ILE A 39 3.09 1.55 -1.12
N LEU A 40 2.56 0.59 -0.37
CA LEU A 40 2.60 -0.82 -0.70
C LEU A 40 1.36 -1.29 -1.45
N GLY A 41 1.00 -0.57 -2.52
CA GLY A 41 -0.09 -0.91 -3.42
C GLY A 41 -1.45 -0.32 -3.03
N ASP A 42 -2.35 -0.37 -3.99
CA ASP A 42 -3.73 0.11 -3.89
C ASP A 42 -3.82 1.57 -3.40
N LEU A 43 -2.94 2.43 -3.95
CA LEU A 43 -3.02 3.87 -3.79
C LEU A 43 -4.33 4.40 -4.42
N PHE A 44 -4.65 3.92 -5.61
CA PHE A 44 -5.88 4.25 -6.31
C PHE A 44 -6.85 3.06 -6.34
N GLU A 45 -8.15 3.37 -6.28
CA GLU A 45 -9.21 2.35 -6.44
C GLU A 45 -9.17 1.68 -7.82
N VAL A 46 -8.68 2.39 -8.82
CA VAL A 46 -8.41 1.88 -10.16
C VAL A 46 -7.48 2.82 -10.92
N TRP A 47 -6.58 2.24 -11.74
CA TRP A 47 -5.73 2.99 -12.66
C TRP A 47 -5.80 2.37 -14.05
N PHE A 48 -6.08 3.19 -15.06
CA PHE A 48 -6.31 2.72 -16.44
C PHE A 48 -5.09 2.93 -17.36
N GLY A 49 -3.96 3.40 -16.80
CA GLY A 49 -2.77 3.85 -17.49
C GLY A 49 -2.51 5.33 -17.26
N ASP A 50 -1.26 5.74 -17.39
CA ASP A 50 -0.83 7.13 -17.12
C ASP A 50 -1.42 8.14 -18.11
N ASP A 51 -1.73 7.70 -19.33
CA ASP A 51 -2.40 8.48 -20.37
C ASP A 51 -3.90 8.74 -20.07
N ALA A 52 -4.47 8.00 -19.11
CA ALA A 52 -5.84 8.15 -18.66
C ALA A 52 -5.94 8.85 -17.28
N ALA A 53 -4.84 9.47 -16.81
CA ALA A 53 -4.82 10.27 -15.60
C ALA A 53 -5.90 11.35 -15.63
N ASN A 54 -6.42 11.69 -14.46
CA ASN A 54 -7.49 12.65 -14.27
C ASN A 54 -7.14 13.59 -13.10
N ASP A 55 -8.03 14.52 -12.80
CA ASP A 55 -7.85 15.50 -11.71
C ASP A 55 -7.45 14.88 -10.37
N LEU A 56 -7.92 13.65 -10.08
CA LEU A 56 -7.52 12.90 -8.87
C LEU A 56 -6.05 12.51 -8.96
N GLY A 57 -5.62 11.88 -10.08
CA GLY A 57 -4.23 11.49 -10.29
C GLY A 57 -3.29 12.69 -10.20
N ASP A 58 -3.69 13.82 -10.81
CA ASP A 58 -2.94 15.08 -10.76
C ASP A 58 -2.82 15.61 -9.33
N SER A 59 -3.91 15.62 -8.57
CA SER A 59 -3.94 16.11 -7.18
C SER A 59 -3.07 15.26 -6.25
N VAL A 60 -3.16 13.94 -6.37
CA VAL A 60 -2.34 12.99 -5.61
C VAL A 60 -0.87 13.09 -6.03
N GLY A 61 -0.59 13.14 -7.33
CA GLY A 61 0.76 13.31 -7.85
C GLY A 61 1.43 14.59 -7.38
N GLN A 62 0.70 15.71 -7.36
CA GLN A 62 1.18 17.00 -6.84
C GLN A 62 1.48 16.95 -5.34
N ALA A 63 0.65 16.28 -4.54
CA ALA A 63 0.87 16.12 -3.10
C ALA A 63 2.14 15.30 -2.83
N LEU A 64 2.34 14.20 -3.56
CA LEU A 64 3.55 13.38 -3.48
C LEU A 64 4.79 14.15 -3.97
N ARG A 65 4.68 14.90 -5.05
CA ARG A 65 5.77 15.75 -5.56
C ARG A 65 6.18 16.80 -4.54
N ALA A 66 5.22 17.45 -3.89
CA ALA A 66 5.49 18.45 -2.86
C ALA A 66 6.25 17.82 -1.66
N LEU A 67 5.91 16.58 -1.31
CA LEU A 67 6.60 15.82 -0.27
C LEU A 67 8.00 15.39 -0.72
N SER A 68 8.16 14.89 -1.95
CA SER A 68 9.45 14.53 -2.53
C SER A 68 10.42 15.73 -2.62
N ASN A 69 9.91 16.91 -2.95
CA ASN A 69 10.71 18.15 -3.00
C ASN A 69 11.27 18.57 -1.63
N GLN A 70 10.74 18.03 -0.52
CA GLN A 70 11.30 18.20 0.82
C GLN A 70 12.43 17.20 1.13
N GLY A 71 12.84 16.39 0.13
CA GLY A 71 13.93 15.42 0.24
C GLY A 71 13.49 14.07 0.82
N ILE A 72 12.21 13.75 0.78
CA ILE A 72 11.67 12.46 1.22
C ILE A 72 11.70 11.50 0.02
N ASP A 73 12.34 10.32 0.21
CA ASP A 73 12.37 9.25 -0.77
C ASP A 73 11.02 8.51 -0.76
N ILE A 74 10.26 8.59 -1.86
CA ILE A 74 8.94 7.98 -1.97
C ILE A 74 9.01 6.81 -2.95
N ALA A 75 8.61 5.62 -2.48
CA ALA A 75 8.55 4.42 -3.27
C ALA A 75 7.12 3.88 -3.32
N ILE A 76 6.65 3.56 -4.52
CA ILE A 76 5.32 3.00 -4.77
C ILE A 76 5.46 1.59 -5.31
N MET A 77 4.77 0.64 -4.71
CA MET A 77 4.58 -0.72 -5.18
C MET A 77 3.19 -0.82 -5.80
N HIS A 78 3.04 -1.64 -6.82
CA HIS A 78 1.73 -1.91 -7.40
C HIS A 78 0.86 -2.77 -6.48
N GLY A 79 -0.38 -2.38 -6.27
CA GLY A 79 -1.43 -3.23 -5.73
C GLY A 79 -2.22 -3.97 -6.81
N ASN A 80 -3.29 -4.60 -6.44
CA ASN A 80 -4.18 -5.29 -7.38
C ASN A 80 -5.19 -4.35 -8.06
N ARG A 81 -5.31 -3.10 -7.59
CA ARG A 81 -6.20 -2.07 -8.15
C ARG A 81 -5.48 -1.13 -9.11
N ASP A 82 -4.21 -0.88 -8.88
CA ASP A 82 -3.42 0.13 -9.58
C ASP A 82 -2.16 -0.43 -10.26
N PHE A 83 -2.20 -1.71 -10.67
CA PHE A 83 -1.08 -2.42 -11.31
C PHE A 83 -0.65 -1.84 -12.68
N LEU A 84 -1.42 -0.93 -13.25
CA LEU A 84 -1.09 -0.18 -14.49
C LEU A 84 -0.49 1.21 -14.22
N LEU A 85 -0.23 1.55 -12.95
CA LEU A 85 0.44 2.80 -12.59
C LEU A 85 1.87 2.77 -13.14
N GLY A 86 2.18 3.73 -14.01
CA GLY A 86 3.38 3.68 -14.82
C GLY A 86 4.47 4.66 -14.39
N SER A 87 5.55 4.63 -15.13
CA SER A 87 6.73 5.48 -14.90
C SER A 87 6.47 6.96 -15.13
N THR A 88 5.49 7.32 -15.97
CA THR A 88 5.12 8.72 -16.23
C THR A 88 4.53 9.34 -14.96
N PHE A 89 3.53 8.68 -14.35
CA PHE A 89 2.97 9.14 -13.08
C PHE A 89 4.06 9.20 -11.99
N ALA A 90 4.83 8.11 -11.83
CA ALA A 90 5.86 8.06 -10.80
C ALA A 90 6.88 9.21 -10.95
N SER A 91 7.35 9.48 -12.16
CA SER A 91 8.25 10.59 -12.45
C SER A 91 7.64 11.95 -12.15
N GLN A 92 6.39 12.18 -12.55
CA GLN A 92 5.67 13.42 -12.29
C GLN A 92 5.44 13.62 -10.79
N ALA A 93 5.09 12.55 -10.05
CA ALA A 93 4.89 12.57 -8.60
C ALA A 93 6.20 12.63 -7.79
N GLY A 94 7.38 12.49 -8.43
CA GLY A 94 8.67 12.45 -7.74
C GLY A 94 8.89 11.19 -6.93
N CYS A 95 8.30 10.10 -7.38
CA CYS A 95 8.34 8.79 -6.76
C CYS A 95 9.15 7.81 -7.63
N ARG A 96 9.52 6.68 -7.05
CA ARG A 96 10.04 5.53 -7.80
C ARG A 96 9.09 4.34 -7.65
N LEU A 97 8.92 3.58 -8.71
CA LEU A 97 8.25 2.29 -8.64
C LEU A 97 9.21 1.23 -8.08
N ILE A 98 8.68 0.33 -7.27
CA ILE A 98 9.41 -0.82 -6.72
C ILE A 98 8.67 -2.11 -7.02
N ASP A 99 9.43 -3.20 -7.12
CA ASP A 99 8.90 -4.52 -7.38
C ASP A 99 8.16 -5.09 -6.16
N ASP A 100 7.25 -6.04 -6.39
CA ASP A 100 6.61 -6.87 -5.37
C ASP A 100 7.12 -8.32 -5.53
N PRO A 101 7.93 -8.82 -4.56
CA PRO A 101 8.38 -8.14 -3.35
C PRO A 101 9.63 -7.27 -3.52
N THR A 102 9.88 -6.37 -2.56
CA THR A 102 11.13 -5.63 -2.41
C THR A 102 11.73 -5.86 -1.03
N ARG A 103 13.02 -6.26 -0.99
CA ARG A 103 13.78 -6.40 0.26
C ARG A 103 14.55 -5.12 0.56
N ILE A 104 14.40 -4.63 1.78
CA ILE A 104 15.14 -3.47 2.31
C ILE A 104 15.83 -3.84 3.62
N GLU A 105 16.70 -2.96 4.11
CA GLU A 105 17.34 -3.10 5.42
C GLU A 105 16.94 -1.93 6.34
N LEU A 106 16.49 -2.25 7.54
CA LEU A 106 16.18 -1.28 8.59
C LEU A 106 16.79 -1.73 9.92
N ASN A 107 17.67 -0.91 10.49
CA ASN A 107 18.36 -1.19 11.76
C ASN A 107 19.03 -2.59 11.81
N GLY A 108 19.62 -3.03 10.69
CA GLY A 108 20.28 -4.34 10.59
C GLY A 108 19.33 -5.53 10.46
N LYS A 109 18.02 -5.28 10.26
CA LYS A 109 17.00 -6.30 9.98
C LYS A 109 16.65 -6.29 8.50
N ALA A 110 16.52 -7.49 7.93
CA ALA A 110 16.00 -7.69 6.59
C ALA A 110 14.47 -7.56 6.60
N VAL A 111 13.94 -6.52 5.96
CA VAL A 111 12.50 -6.26 5.87
C VAL A 111 12.03 -6.51 4.44
N LEU A 112 11.12 -7.43 4.27
CA LEU A 112 10.48 -7.74 3.00
C LEU A 112 9.18 -6.94 2.89
N LEU A 113 9.05 -6.18 1.82
CA LEU A 113 7.87 -5.41 1.50
C LEU A 113 7.09 -6.14 0.41
N SER A 114 5.79 -6.24 0.57
CA SER A 114 4.87 -6.81 -0.43
C SER A 114 3.53 -6.09 -0.37
N HIS A 115 2.79 -6.08 -1.48
CA HIS A 115 1.38 -5.72 -1.39
C HIS A 115 0.62 -6.77 -0.55
N GLY A 116 0.92 -8.05 -0.74
CA GLY A 116 0.35 -9.15 0.07
C GLY A 116 -0.57 -10.09 -0.70
N ASP A 117 -1.11 -9.66 -1.82
CA ASP A 117 -2.06 -10.41 -2.64
C ASP A 117 -1.49 -11.74 -3.18
N ILE A 118 -0.17 -11.83 -3.36
CA ILE A 118 0.53 -13.05 -3.76
C ILE A 118 0.46 -14.16 -2.70
N LEU A 119 0.20 -13.80 -1.45
CA LEU A 119 0.16 -14.71 -0.30
C LEU A 119 -1.22 -15.35 -0.09
N CYS A 120 -2.27 -14.83 -0.74
CA CYS A 120 -3.64 -15.34 -0.69
C CYS A 120 -3.80 -16.51 -1.67
N ILE A 121 -2.99 -17.58 -1.50
CA ILE A 121 -2.89 -18.70 -2.45
C ILE A 121 -4.12 -19.61 -2.46
N ASP A 122 -4.93 -19.57 -1.42
CA ASP A 122 -6.16 -20.36 -1.30
C ASP A 122 -7.27 -19.81 -2.21
N ASP A 123 -7.19 -18.54 -2.62
CA ASP A 123 -8.03 -17.96 -3.64
C ASP A 123 -7.47 -18.24 -5.05
N VAL A 124 -7.67 -19.47 -5.50
CA VAL A 124 -7.12 -19.97 -6.77
C VAL A 124 -7.57 -19.14 -7.95
N ASP A 125 -8.82 -18.68 -7.98
CA ASP A 125 -9.36 -17.88 -9.09
C ASP A 125 -8.77 -16.48 -9.12
N TYR A 126 -8.62 -15.88 -7.94
CA TYR A 126 -7.89 -14.61 -7.82
C TYR A 126 -6.43 -14.76 -8.27
N GLN A 127 -5.73 -15.83 -7.89
CA GLN A 127 -4.35 -16.05 -8.31
C GLN A 127 -4.20 -16.26 -9.83
N LYS A 128 -5.19 -16.85 -10.49
CA LYS A 128 -5.24 -16.91 -11.98
C LYS A 128 -5.37 -15.52 -12.58
N PHE A 129 -6.32 -14.74 -12.09
CA PHE A 129 -6.54 -13.36 -12.52
C PHE A 129 -5.29 -12.50 -12.29
N ARG A 130 -4.68 -12.60 -11.09
CA ARG A 130 -3.44 -11.89 -10.75
C ARG A 130 -2.33 -12.17 -11.78
N ARG A 131 -2.09 -13.44 -12.11
CA ARG A 131 -1.08 -13.81 -13.12
C ARG A 131 -1.39 -13.20 -14.49
N GLN A 132 -2.64 -13.21 -14.91
CA GLN A 132 -3.07 -12.63 -16.18
C GLN A 132 -2.82 -11.13 -16.25
N VAL A 133 -3.25 -10.36 -15.23
CA VAL A 133 -3.15 -8.88 -15.25
C VAL A 133 -1.73 -8.38 -14.99
N ARG A 134 -0.85 -9.22 -14.43
CA ARG A 134 0.57 -8.93 -14.25
C ARG A 134 1.43 -9.36 -15.43
N ASP A 135 0.85 -10.06 -16.41
CA ASP A 135 1.54 -10.45 -17.64
C ASP A 135 1.83 -9.21 -18.50
N PRO A 136 3.10 -8.99 -18.92
CA PRO A 136 3.48 -7.80 -19.70
C PRO A 136 2.75 -7.69 -21.04
N GLU A 137 2.49 -8.82 -21.71
CA GLU A 137 1.78 -8.82 -23.01
C GLU A 137 0.32 -8.40 -22.81
N PHE A 138 -0.33 -8.91 -21.74
CA PHE A 138 -1.67 -8.48 -21.37
C PHE A 138 -1.71 -6.97 -21.08
N GLN A 139 -0.77 -6.46 -20.28
CA GLN A 139 -0.72 -5.04 -19.92
C GLN A 139 -0.48 -4.16 -21.15
N GLN A 140 0.45 -4.55 -22.03
CA GLN A 140 0.71 -3.82 -23.28
C GLN A 140 -0.53 -3.80 -24.17
N HIS A 141 -1.20 -4.96 -24.35
CA HIS A 141 -2.43 -5.03 -25.11
C HIS A 141 -3.52 -4.15 -24.51
N PHE A 142 -3.77 -4.26 -23.21
CA PHE A 142 -4.77 -3.45 -22.52
C PHE A 142 -4.51 -1.94 -22.65
N LEU A 143 -3.26 -1.50 -22.47
CA LEU A 143 -2.87 -0.10 -22.62
C LEU A 143 -2.93 0.41 -24.08
N SER A 144 -2.94 -0.48 -25.07
CA SER A 144 -3.14 -0.11 -26.49
C SER A 144 -4.59 0.19 -26.85
N LEU A 145 -5.55 -0.20 -26.00
CA LEU A 145 -6.97 0.04 -26.21
C LEU A 145 -7.33 1.52 -25.98
N PRO A 146 -8.38 2.04 -26.62
CA PRO A 146 -8.97 3.32 -26.28
C PRO A 146 -9.34 3.41 -24.79
N ILE A 147 -9.19 4.59 -24.17
CA ILE A 147 -9.43 4.78 -22.74
C ILE A 147 -10.83 4.31 -22.30
N ASP A 148 -11.85 4.57 -23.12
CA ASP A 148 -13.22 4.18 -22.78
C ASP A 148 -13.41 2.67 -22.79
N GLU A 149 -12.73 1.95 -23.68
CA GLU A 149 -12.73 0.46 -23.68
C GLU A 149 -12.01 -0.07 -22.43
N ARG A 150 -10.87 0.52 -22.05
CA ARG A 150 -10.18 0.16 -20.79
C ARG A 150 -11.07 0.36 -19.57
N ARG A 151 -11.80 1.47 -19.51
CA ARG A 151 -12.76 1.75 -18.42
C ARG A 151 -13.88 0.71 -18.37
N GLN A 152 -14.46 0.35 -19.52
CA GLN A 152 -15.51 -0.65 -19.59
C GLN A 152 -15.01 -2.04 -19.15
N GLN A 153 -13.84 -2.47 -19.64
CA GLN A 153 -13.26 -3.76 -19.25
C GLN A 153 -12.90 -3.78 -17.75
N ALA A 154 -12.29 -2.73 -17.21
CA ALA A 154 -11.97 -2.64 -15.79
C ALA A 154 -13.24 -2.66 -14.92
N ALA A 155 -14.32 -1.99 -15.34
CA ALA A 155 -15.60 -2.05 -14.64
C ALA A 155 -16.18 -3.47 -14.63
N ALA A 156 -16.10 -4.20 -15.74
CA ALA A 156 -16.54 -5.58 -15.82
C ALA A 156 -15.71 -6.50 -14.90
N TYR A 157 -14.39 -6.38 -14.89
CA TYR A 157 -13.51 -7.14 -13.96
C TYR A 157 -13.80 -6.84 -12.49
N ARG A 158 -14.06 -5.57 -12.15
CA ARG A 158 -14.42 -5.18 -10.78
C ARG A 158 -15.75 -5.80 -10.34
N GLU A 159 -16.78 -5.76 -11.16
CA GLU A 159 -18.07 -6.37 -10.84
C GLU A 159 -17.96 -7.88 -10.69
N GLN A 160 -17.22 -8.55 -11.57
CA GLN A 160 -16.94 -9.98 -11.46
C GLN A 160 -16.19 -10.30 -10.15
N SER A 161 -15.18 -9.51 -9.80
CA SER A 161 -14.43 -9.66 -8.55
C SER A 161 -15.33 -9.44 -7.33
N ARG A 162 -16.18 -8.42 -7.33
CA ARG A 162 -17.12 -8.12 -6.25
C ARG A 162 -18.08 -9.28 -6.01
N LEU A 163 -18.65 -9.83 -7.08
CA LEU A 163 -19.54 -10.98 -7.00
C LEU A 163 -18.81 -12.23 -6.47
N ALA A 164 -17.61 -12.50 -6.97
CA ALA A 164 -16.80 -13.61 -6.52
C ALA A 164 -16.44 -13.47 -5.03
N THR A 165 -16.02 -12.30 -4.59
CA THR A 165 -15.64 -12.02 -3.19
C THR A 165 -16.84 -12.16 -2.25
N SER A 166 -18.03 -11.70 -2.65
CA SER A 166 -19.23 -11.78 -1.80
C SER A 166 -19.68 -13.23 -1.48
N MET A 167 -19.19 -14.20 -2.25
CA MET A 167 -19.50 -15.63 -2.08
C MET A 167 -18.40 -16.42 -1.37
N LYS A 168 -17.25 -15.79 -1.07
CA LYS A 168 -16.08 -16.46 -0.47
C LYS A 168 -16.09 -16.34 1.05
N ALA A 169 -15.62 -17.40 1.71
CA ALA A 169 -15.33 -17.34 3.13
C ALA A 169 -14.16 -16.39 3.41
N ALA A 170 -14.20 -15.69 4.55
CA ALA A 170 -13.22 -14.70 4.92
C ALA A 170 -11.79 -15.27 5.04
N GLU A 171 -11.67 -16.56 5.40
CA GLU A 171 -10.41 -17.28 5.53
C GLU A 171 -9.70 -17.49 4.19
N ILE A 172 -10.45 -17.68 3.10
CA ILE A 172 -9.89 -17.85 1.74
C ILE A 172 -9.26 -16.56 1.22
N MET A 173 -9.75 -15.40 1.71
CA MET A 173 -9.25 -14.09 1.32
C MET A 173 -8.08 -13.60 2.20
N ASP A 174 -7.66 -14.36 3.20
CA ASP A 174 -6.49 -14.03 4.03
C ASP A 174 -5.22 -14.67 3.45
N VAL A 175 -4.08 -14.26 3.97
CA VAL A 175 -2.80 -14.85 3.60
C VAL A 175 -2.71 -16.29 4.14
N ASN A 176 -2.21 -17.20 3.32
CA ASN A 176 -1.94 -18.57 3.73
C ASN A 176 -0.65 -18.63 4.57
N ALA A 177 -0.71 -19.25 5.75
CA ALA A 177 0.40 -19.31 6.70
C ALA A 177 1.67 -19.98 6.14
N ASP A 178 1.49 -21.09 5.40
CA ASP A 178 2.61 -21.79 4.75
C ASP A 178 3.23 -20.94 3.63
N ALA A 179 2.39 -20.17 2.91
CA ALA A 179 2.88 -19.25 1.89
C ALA A 179 3.71 -18.13 2.53
N VAL A 180 3.28 -17.56 3.65
CA VAL A 180 4.03 -16.54 4.40
C VAL A 180 5.39 -17.11 4.84
N THR A 181 5.40 -18.29 5.46
CA THR A 181 6.62 -18.94 5.94
C THR A 181 7.62 -19.17 4.81
N ARG A 182 7.16 -19.73 3.67
CA ARG A 182 8.01 -19.94 2.49
C ARG A 182 8.51 -18.63 1.92
N PHE A 183 7.62 -17.64 1.77
CA PHE A 183 7.94 -16.34 1.19
C PHE A 183 9.03 -15.60 1.97
N MET A 184 8.93 -15.59 3.30
CA MET A 184 9.93 -14.97 4.16
C MET A 184 11.27 -15.72 4.10
N ARG A 185 11.24 -17.05 4.13
CA ARG A 185 12.44 -17.88 4.04
C ARG A 185 13.16 -17.70 2.69
N ASP A 186 12.41 -17.73 1.59
CA ASP A 186 12.98 -17.69 0.23
C ASP A 186 13.62 -16.32 -0.08
N HIS A 187 13.27 -15.27 0.69
CA HIS A 187 13.84 -13.93 0.60
C HIS A 187 14.78 -13.57 1.77
N ASP A 188 15.08 -14.52 2.66
CA ASP A 188 15.93 -14.30 3.85
C ASP A 188 15.48 -13.07 4.64
N ALA A 189 14.21 -13.03 5.04
CA ALA A 189 13.57 -11.89 5.65
C ALA A 189 13.28 -12.11 7.16
N ASP A 190 13.72 -11.16 7.99
CA ASP A 190 13.40 -11.13 9.42
C ASP A 190 11.98 -10.61 9.68
N ILE A 191 11.52 -9.72 8.81
CA ILE A 191 10.24 -9.01 8.95
C ILE A 191 9.55 -8.94 7.61
N LEU A 192 8.25 -9.25 7.57
CA LEU A 192 7.38 -9.03 6.42
C LEU A 192 6.42 -7.89 6.74
N VAL A 193 6.35 -6.88 5.85
CA VAL A 193 5.35 -5.81 5.90
C VAL A 193 4.49 -5.89 4.65
N HIS A 194 3.18 -6.01 4.82
CA HIS A 194 2.25 -6.10 3.69
C HIS A 194 0.88 -5.46 3.98
N GLY A 195 0.10 -5.21 2.94
CA GLY A 195 -1.28 -4.72 2.96
C GLY A 195 -2.29 -5.77 2.51
N HIS A 196 -3.20 -5.39 1.62
CA HIS A 196 -4.18 -6.19 0.86
C HIS A 196 -5.32 -6.79 1.67
N THR A 197 -5.04 -7.39 2.83
CA THR A 197 -6.08 -8.11 3.60
C THR A 197 -6.96 -7.20 4.45
N HIS A 198 -6.58 -5.92 4.62
CA HIS A 198 -7.28 -4.94 5.45
C HIS A 198 -7.48 -5.40 6.91
N ARG A 199 -6.51 -6.17 7.44
CA ARG A 199 -6.55 -6.73 8.80
C ARG A 199 -5.32 -6.27 9.59
N PRO A 200 -5.25 -4.98 9.96
CA PRO A 200 -4.06 -4.41 10.57
C PRO A 200 -3.68 -5.15 11.86
N ALA A 201 -2.47 -5.69 11.89
CA ALA A 201 -1.97 -6.46 13.02
C ALA A 201 -0.44 -6.55 13.01
N VAL A 202 0.13 -6.74 14.20
CA VAL A 202 1.53 -7.11 14.38
C VAL A 202 1.59 -8.55 14.90
N HIS A 203 1.99 -9.47 14.04
CA HIS A 203 2.18 -10.88 14.40
C HIS A 203 3.64 -11.08 14.83
N PRO A 204 3.88 -11.58 16.06
CA PRO A 204 5.24 -11.81 16.54
C PRO A 204 5.96 -12.87 15.71
N ALA A 205 7.29 -12.87 15.75
CA ALA A 205 8.09 -13.94 15.19
C ALA A 205 7.73 -15.29 15.87
N THR A 206 7.74 -16.33 15.08
CA THR A 206 7.53 -17.74 15.52
C THR A 206 8.81 -18.54 15.28
N GLU A 207 8.80 -19.84 15.60
CA GLU A 207 9.90 -20.75 15.25
C GLU A 207 10.01 -20.96 13.73
N GLU A 208 8.93 -20.75 12.99
CA GLU A 208 8.84 -21.02 11.56
C GLU A 208 9.17 -19.82 10.68
N HIS A 209 8.87 -18.61 11.14
CA HIS A 209 9.11 -17.36 10.40
C HIS A 209 9.33 -16.16 11.32
N GLY A 210 9.90 -15.09 10.76
CA GLY A 210 10.09 -13.80 11.41
C GLY A 210 8.77 -13.06 11.70
N GLN A 211 8.88 -11.80 12.13
CA GLN A 211 7.73 -10.94 12.42
C GLN A 211 6.95 -10.60 11.13
N ARG A 212 5.60 -10.62 11.19
CA ARG A 212 4.73 -10.17 10.13
C ARG A 212 3.90 -8.99 10.59
N ILE A 213 3.88 -7.91 9.79
CA ILE A 213 3.12 -6.69 10.07
C ILE A 213 2.17 -6.45 8.89
N VAL A 214 0.88 -6.40 9.19
CA VAL A 214 -0.18 -6.12 8.24
C VAL A 214 -0.59 -4.66 8.37
N LEU A 215 -0.57 -3.93 7.27
CA LEU A 215 -1.02 -2.54 7.19
C LEU A 215 -2.54 -2.49 7.19
N GLY A 216 -3.09 -1.40 7.72
CA GLY A 216 -4.53 -1.14 7.64
C GLY A 216 -4.88 -0.36 6.37
N ASP A 217 -6.10 -0.57 5.90
CA ASP A 217 -6.72 0.21 4.84
C ASP A 217 -7.09 1.63 5.30
N TRP A 218 -7.39 2.48 4.33
CA TRP A 218 -7.86 3.83 4.55
C TRP A 218 -9.36 3.91 4.23
N GLY A 219 -10.15 4.50 5.15
CA GLY A 219 -11.59 4.69 5.02
C GLY A 219 -12.01 5.95 5.75
N PRO A 220 -12.74 5.85 6.88
CA PRO A 220 -13.06 7.02 7.71
C PRO A 220 -11.82 7.61 8.41
N GLY A 221 -10.69 6.91 8.36
CA GLY A 221 -9.39 7.32 8.88
C GLY A 221 -8.27 6.77 8.02
N GLY A 222 -7.02 6.99 8.45
CA GLY A 222 -5.81 6.46 7.82
C GLY A 222 -5.06 5.54 8.77
N SER A 223 -4.26 4.65 8.19
CA SER A 223 -3.34 3.76 8.89
C SER A 223 -1.93 3.98 8.36
N VAL A 224 -0.96 4.04 9.25
CA VAL A 224 0.47 4.17 8.92
C VAL A 224 1.32 3.32 9.85
N LEU A 225 2.25 2.56 9.29
CA LEU A 225 3.30 1.91 10.05
C LEU A 225 4.49 2.86 10.13
N ILE A 226 4.91 3.19 11.33
CA ILE A 226 6.04 4.09 11.61
C ILE A 226 7.21 3.24 12.08
N HIS A 227 8.37 3.37 11.43
CA HIS A 227 9.62 2.81 11.91
C HIS A 227 10.58 3.93 12.31
N ASP A 228 11.06 3.87 13.54
CA ASP A 228 12.06 4.79 14.10
C ASP A 228 13.07 4.03 14.97
N GLN A 229 13.77 4.72 15.89
CA GLN A 229 14.74 4.11 16.82
C GLN A 229 14.11 3.11 17.80
N ARG A 230 12.79 3.21 18.05
CA ARG A 230 12.04 2.34 18.97
C ARG A 230 11.54 1.06 18.29
N GLY A 231 11.65 0.99 16.95
CA GLY A 231 11.14 -0.11 16.14
C GLY A 231 9.92 0.26 15.32
N PHE A 232 9.03 -0.71 15.12
CA PHE A 232 7.81 -0.56 14.34
C PHE A 232 6.61 -0.27 15.24
N GLU A 233 5.77 0.67 14.82
CA GLU A 233 4.51 1.02 15.47
C GLU A 233 3.42 1.24 14.42
N LEU A 234 2.36 0.44 14.52
CA LEU A 234 1.17 0.62 13.69
C LEU A 234 0.30 1.70 14.34
N TYR A 235 -0.01 2.75 13.60
CA TYR A 235 -0.71 3.93 14.09
C TYR A 235 -1.92 4.24 13.21
N SER A 236 -3.09 4.36 13.83
CA SER A 236 -4.33 4.77 13.15
C SER A 236 -4.67 6.21 13.51
N PHE A 237 -5.21 6.96 12.57
CA PHE A 237 -5.57 8.36 12.74
C PHE A 237 -6.81 8.72 11.92
N THR A 238 -7.44 9.82 12.28
CA THR A 238 -8.53 10.45 11.54
C THR A 238 -8.19 11.90 11.23
N ALA A 239 -9.02 12.59 10.47
CA ALA A 239 -8.84 14.04 10.26
C ALA A 239 -8.79 14.82 11.60
N ALA A 240 -9.54 14.39 12.59
CA ALA A 240 -9.57 15.00 13.93
C ALA A 240 -8.31 14.72 14.77
N THR A 241 -7.58 13.66 14.47
CA THR A 241 -6.39 13.23 15.25
C THR A 241 -5.06 13.38 14.48
N LEU A 242 -5.06 14.07 13.34
CA LEU A 242 -3.84 14.34 12.56
C LEU A 242 -2.76 15.09 13.36
N ASP A 243 -3.14 15.98 14.27
CA ASP A 243 -2.18 16.68 15.15
C ASP A 243 -1.45 15.70 16.07
N SER A 244 -2.13 14.65 16.56
CA SER A 244 -1.51 13.60 17.37
C SER A 244 -0.48 12.81 16.55
N LEU A 245 -0.78 12.50 15.30
CA LEU A 245 0.19 11.89 14.38
C LEU A 245 1.41 12.81 14.18
N THR A 246 1.19 14.11 14.00
CA THR A 246 2.27 15.09 13.86
C THR A 246 3.19 15.09 15.11
N GLN A 247 2.61 15.09 16.31
CA GLN A 247 3.37 14.99 17.56
C GLN A 247 4.15 13.69 17.63
N ARG A 248 3.55 12.57 17.22
CA ARG A 248 4.21 11.26 17.18
C ARG A 248 5.39 11.25 16.20
N LEU A 249 5.24 11.78 15.00
CA LEU A 249 6.29 11.86 13.99
C LEU A 249 7.46 12.76 14.44
N ASN A 250 7.18 13.80 15.20
CA ASN A 250 8.19 14.73 15.73
C ASN A 250 8.86 14.24 17.03
N GLY A 251 8.51 13.07 17.54
CA GLY A 251 9.09 12.52 18.75
C GLY A 251 8.60 13.16 20.06
N ASN A 252 7.58 14.01 19.98
CA ASN A 252 7.01 14.74 21.14
C ASN A 252 5.90 13.96 21.86
N TYR A 253 5.69 12.69 21.50
CA TYR A 253 4.61 11.87 22.02
C TYR A 253 5.06 11.12 23.28
N SER A 254 4.54 11.53 24.42
CA SER A 254 4.66 10.84 25.72
C SER A 254 3.31 10.24 26.11
N GLY A 255 2.83 9.25 25.40
CA GLY A 255 1.51 8.70 25.70
C GLY A 255 1.34 7.25 25.28
N SER A 256 1.03 6.42 26.27
CA SER A 256 0.46 5.09 26.09
C SER A 256 -0.98 5.23 25.61
N GLN A 257 -1.22 5.11 24.31
CA GLN A 257 -2.50 4.62 23.82
C GLN A 257 -2.22 3.23 23.24
N SER A 258 -2.55 2.20 24.02
CA SER A 258 -2.68 0.84 23.52
C SER A 258 -3.69 0.84 22.37
N PRO A 259 -3.45 0.06 21.30
CA PRO A 259 -4.45 -0.11 20.27
C PRO A 259 -5.73 -0.64 20.90
N ALA A 260 -6.86 -0.06 20.51
CA ALA A 260 -8.18 -0.60 20.84
C ALA A 260 -8.24 -2.07 20.37
N GLN A 261 -8.65 -2.92 21.31
CA GLN A 261 -8.91 -4.35 21.10
C GLN A 261 -10.07 -4.56 20.13
#